data_2ce24fc8a3d58aa6bc978aa6b889e41f
#
_entry.id   2ce24fc8a3d58aa6bc978aa6b889e41f
#
_cell.length_a   1.000
_cell.length_b   1.000
_cell.length_c   1.000
_cell.angle_alpha   90.00
_cell.angle_beta   90.00
_cell.angle_gamma   90.00
#
_symmetry.space_group_name_H-M   'P 1'
#
loop_
_entity.id
_entity.type
_entity.pdbx_description
1 polymer ?
#
loop_
_entity_poly.entity_id
_entity_poly.type
_entity_poly.pdbx_seq_one_letter_code
_entity_poly.pdbx_strand_id
1 'polypeptide(L)'
;MFRKIISLLLPLLLPLAAAGQYRSEVWCPDNGNGTYSNPVLNADYSDPDAVAVGEDYYLTASSFSCIPGLPILHSRDLVNWEIVGHALKEQLPREVFGSPQHGKGVWAPAIRFHEGEFYIYWGDPDRGVFVVKATDPAGEWTAPVCVLEGKGIIDTCPLWDDDGKCYLINAWAGSRAGFNSVLTIRELSPDGLRAIGSPRIVYDGGQTNHTTEGPKLYKRDGWYWIFCPAGGVQRGWQLALRSRSIFGPYEARTVLFQGSTPVNGPHQGAWVHTAFGEDWFLHFNDRGAYGRVVFLQPMEWKGDGWPVIGKAGKGETCGEPYLKFRKPQSASAAVVNPAESDEFDGGTLGLQWQWQANCDELWGMPTAGGCMRLYTADLPEDFRSLWQAGNLLLQKLPAQDFTATAKLRFSSKEDDQWGGIIMMGMNYSALTVRRRGDVFLLQRLDCKGADTGGVQTETTLASLQPTERDTIPYSPAIHLDIYLRMKVSGGTCRFFYSTDGRHFREAGSDFTLRQGKWIGAKMGFVSERPSSSKGNRGWIDADWFRVTR
;
A
#
# COMPACT_ATOMS: atom_id res chain seq x y z
N MET A 1 52.64 -17.08 -43.24
CA MET A 1 52.88 -16.60 -41.87
C MET A 1 51.78 -15.59 -41.54
N PHE A 2 50.61 -16.06 -41.07
CA PHE A 2 49.43 -15.21 -40.75
C PHE A 2 49.32 -15.10 -39.23
N ARG A 3 49.55 -13.90 -38.70
CA ARG A 3 49.29 -13.56 -37.28
C ARG A 3 47.80 -13.32 -37.10
N LYS A 4 47.13 -14.15 -36.28
CA LYS A 4 45.80 -13.90 -35.79
C LYS A 4 45.88 -12.88 -34.65
N ILE A 5 45.23 -11.74 -34.82
CA ILE A 5 44.99 -10.74 -33.78
C ILE A 5 43.71 -11.20 -33.04
N ILE A 6 43.84 -11.62 -31.79
CA ILE A 6 42.73 -11.89 -30.90
C ILE A 6 42.40 -10.57 -30.20
N SER A 7 41.29 -9.92 -30.56
CA SER A 7 40.71 -8.80 -29.80
C SER A 7 40.02 -9.34 -28.58
N LEU A 8 40.57 -9.09 -27.39
CA LEU A 8 39.89 -9.25 -26.12
C LEU A 8 38.87 -8.11 -25.99
N LEU A 9 37.58 -8.42 -26.11
CA LEU A 9 36.52 -7.55 -25.66
C LEU A 9 36.41 -7.70 -24.11
N LEU A 10 36.94 -6.71 -23.39
CA LEU A 10 36.61 -6.55 -21.95
C LEU A 10 35.18 -6.05 -21.86
N PRO A 11 34.29 -6.71 -21.08
CA PRO A 11 32.99 -6.13 -20.79
C PRO A 11 33.20 -4.90 -19.88
N LEU A 12 32.77 -3.73 -20.33
CA LEU A 12 32.62 -2.54 -19.50
C LEU A 12 31.51 -2.84 -18.49
N LEU A 13 31.90 -3.22 -17.29
CA LEU A 13 31.01 -3.16 -16.12
C LEU A 13 30.80 -1.66 -15.81
N LEU A 14 29.69 -1.10 -16.31
CA LEU A 14 29.17 0.16 -15.79
C LEU A 14 28.81 -0.11 -14.32
N PRO A 15 29.28 0.70 -13.36
CA PRO A 15 28.79 0.60 -12.00
C PRO A 15 27.29 0.94 -12.03
N LEU A 16 26.41 0.00 -11.68
CA LEU A 16 25.09 0.35 -11.20
C LEU A 16 25.32 1.34 -10.05
N ALA A 17 24.90 2.58 -10.24
CA ALA A 17 24.79 3.52 -9.15
C ALA A 17 23.82 2.85 -8.15
N ALA A 18 24.33 2.41 -7.01
CA ALA A 18 23.50 2.00 -5.90
C ALA A 18 22.63 3.23 -5.57
N ALA A 19 21.35 3.16 -5.86
CA ALA A 19 20.38 4.12 -5.35
C ALA A 19 20.61 4.18 -3.85
N GLY A 20 20.94 5.36 -3.32
CA GLY A 20 21.26 5.52 -1.90
C GLY A 20 20.06 5.02 -1.09
N GLN A 21 20.32 4.17 -0.10
CA GLN A 21 19.29 3.60 0.76
C GLN A 21 18.49 4.74 1.40
N TYR A 22 17.18 4.78 1.14
CA TYR A 22 16.33 5.84 1.65
C TYR A 22 16.16 5.72 3.16
N ARG A 23 16.27 6.83 3.86
CA ARG A 23 16.07 6.93 5.30
C ARG A 23 15.05 8.01 5.60
N SER A 24 13.94 7.63 6.24
CA SER A 24 12.88 8.54 6.61
C SER A 24 13.31 9.52 7.69
N GLU A 25 12.90 10.79 7.54
CA GLU A 25 13.07 11.82 8.56
C GLU A 25 11.92 11.83 9.57
N VAL A 26 10.77 11.24 9.22
CA VAL A 26 9.55 11.32 10.04
C VAL A 26 9.27 10.07 10.85
N TRP A 27 9.70 8.90 10.36
CA TRP A 27 9.55 7.64 11.09
C TRP A 27 10.67 6.65 10.76
N CYS A 28 11.40 6.24 11.80
CA CYS A 28 12.37 5.15 11.72
C CYS A 28 12.14 4.20 12.90
N PRO A 29 11.78 2.92 12.65
CA PRO A 29 11.53 1.95 13.72
C PRO A 29 12.81 1.50 14.43
N ASP A 30 13.95 1.51 13.74
CA ASP A 30 15.24 1.12 14.30
C ASP A 30 15.79 2.17 15.25
N ASN A 31 15.99 1.82 16.52
CA ASN A 31 16.49 2.73 17.54
C ASN A 31 18.03 2.88 17.52
N GLY A 32 18.76 2.17 16.65
CA GLY A 32 20.22 2.22 16.53
C GLY A 32 21.00 1.55 17.66
N ASN A 33 20.33 0.87 18.60
CA ASN A 33 20.90 0.25 19.78
C ASN A 33 20.53 -1.24 19.96
N GLY A 34 20.19 -1.91 18.86
CA GLY A 34 19.74 -3.32 18.85
C GLY A 34 18.28 -3.51 19.26
N THR A 35 17.51 -2.43 19.40
CA THR A 35 16.07 -2.47 19.65
C THR A 35 15.30 -1.78 18.53
N TYR A 36 14.01 -2.09 18.43
CA TYR A 36 13.08 -1.38 17.54
C TYR A 36 11.86 -0.88 18.31
N SER A 37 11.18 0.10 17.73
CA SER A 37 9.90 0.62 18.19
C SER A 37 8.82 0.33 17.16
N ASN A 38 7.69 -0.22 17.61
CA ASN A 38 6.52 -0.43 16.75
C ASN A 38 5.74 0.87 16.50
N PRO A 39 5.13 1.01 15.31
CA PRO A 39 5.05 0.04 14.20
C PRO A 39 6.37 -0.03 13.41
N VAL A 40 6.69 -1.20 12.85
CA VAL A 40 7.84 -1.35 11.95
C VAL A 40 7.58 -0.73 10.57
N LEU A 41 6.31 -0.61 10.17
CA LEU A 41 5.86 0.18 9.02
C LEU A 41 4.75 1.12 9.50
N ASN A 42 5.04 2.41 9.55
CA ASN A 42 4.12 3.44 10.06
C ASN A 42 3.26 4.07 8.94
N ALA A 43 3.06 3.36 7.87
CA ALA A 43 2.17 3.70 6.76
C ALA A 43 1.16 2.57 6.54
N ASP A 44 0.13 2.82 5.73
CA ASP A 44 -0.96 1.89 5.45
C ASP A 44 -0.50 0.70 4.59
N TYR A 45 0.02 -0.35 5.23
CA TYR A 45 0.26 -1.65 4.62
C TYR A 45 -0.71 -2.68 5.18
N SER A 46 -1.97 -2.53 4.77
CA SER A 46 -3.13 -3.30 5.23
C SER A 46 -2.96 -4.80 4.94
N ASP A 47 -3.39 -5.62 5.89
CA ASP A 47 -3.45 -7.07 5.74
C ASP A 47 -2.09 -7.71 5.31
N PRO A 48 -0.99 -7.41 6.01
CA PRO A 48 0.34 -7.81 5.60
C PRO A 48 0.51 -9.32 5.63
N ASP A 49 1.19 -9.86 4.62
CA ASP A 49 1.73 -11.22 4.64
C ASP A 49 3.20 -11.20 4.23
N ALA A 50 3.99 -12.09 4.82
CA ALA A 50 5.43 -12.12 4.60
C ALA A 50 5.96 -13.55 4.47
N VAL A 51 7.07 -13.67 3.72
CA VAL A 51 7.80 -14.94 3.54
C VAL A 51 9.29 -14.71 3.76
N ALA A 52 9.95 -15.71 4.36
CA ALA A 52 11.40 -15.78 4.48
C ALA A 52 11.99 -16.65 3.36
N VAL A 53 13.04 -16.16 2.70
CA VAL A 53 13.82 -16.91 1.71
C VAL A 53 15.31 -16.72 2.07
N GLY A 54 15.88 -17.69 2.76
CA GLY A 54 17.19 -17.53 3.38
C GLY A 54 17.18 -16.43 4.45
N GLU A 55 18.03 -15.44 4.31
CA GLU A 55 18.12 -14.28 5.20
C GLU A 55 17.32 -13.07 4.72
N ASP A 56 16.60 -13.20 3.62
CA ASP A 56 15.79 -12.14 3.03
C ASP A 56 14.30 -12.36 3.36
N TYR A 57 13.62 -11.27 3.69
CA TYR A 57 12.19 -11.26 4.02
C TYR A 57 11.46 -10.40 3.02
N TYR A 58 10.36 -10.91 2.48
CA TYR A 58 9.53 -10.20 1.54
C TYR A 58 8.11 -10.08 2.09
N LEU A 59 7.54 -8.88 1.98
CA LEU A 59 6.20 -8.57 2.46
C LEU A 59 5.36 -7.99 1.33
N THR A 60 4.09 -8.37 1.29
CA THR A 60 3.06 -7.73 0.45
C THR A 60 1.87 -7.31 1.31
N ALA A 61 1.02 -6.44 0.75
CA ALA A 61 -0.14 -5.89 1.45
C ALA A 61 -1.29 -5.62 0.48
N SER A 62 -2.50 -5.45 1.01
CA SER A 62 -3.69 -5.04 0.24
C SER A 62 -3.43 -3.72 -0.46
N SER A 63 -3.78 -3.66 -1.74
CA SER A 63 -3.70 -2.44 -2.55
C SER A 63 -5.07 -1.97 -3.07
N PHE A 64 -6.10 -2.78 -2.87
CA PHE A 64 -7.46 -2.52 -3.36
C PHE A 64 -7.47 -2.20 -4.85
N SER A 65 -8.02 -1.05 -5.28
CA SER A 65 -8.02 -0.63 -6.68
C SER A 65 -6.83 0.25 -7.08
N CYS A 66 -5.89 0.52 -6.17
CA CYS A 66 -4.75 1.39 -6.46
C CYS A 66 -3.70 0.69 -7.32
N ILE A 67 -3.12 1.42 -8.28
CA ILE A 67 -2.15 0.92 -9.24
C ILE A 67 -0.88 1.81 -9.25
N PRO A 68 0.34 1.20 -9.30
CA PRO A 68 0.63 -0.23 -9.26
C PRO A 68 0.18 -0.86 -7.93
N GLY A 69 -0.31 -2.10 -8.00
CA GLY A 69 -0.84 -2.84 -6.86
C GLY A 69 0.12 -3.90 -6.34
N LEU A 70 -0.24 -4.55 -5.21
CA LEU A 70 0.58 -5.58 -4.56
C LEU A 70 2.02 -5.09 -4.32
N PRO A 71 2.21 -4.12 -3.42
CA PRO A 71 3.56 -3.64 -3.11
C PRO A 71 4.43 -4.78 -2.58
N ILE A 72 5.68 -4.81 -3.01
CA ILE A 72 6.68 -5.75 -2.51
C ILE A 72 7.69 -4.97 -1.69
N LEU A 73 7.76 -5.30 -0.41
CA LEU A 73 8.77 -4.77 0.49
C LEU A 73 9.80 -5.84 0.81
N HIS A 74 11.04 -5.43 0.94
CA HIS A 74 12.19 -6.26 1.30
C HIS A 74 12.78 -5.81 2.63
N SER A 75 13.24 -6.78 3.43
CA SER A 75 13.96 -6.56 4.68
C SER A 75 14.96 -7.69 4.93
N ARG A 76 16.00 -7.41 5.72
CA ARG A 76 16.94 -8.43 6.23
C ARG A 76 16.88 -8.61 7.75
N ASP A 77 15.94 -7.92 8.41
CA ASP A 77 15.80 -7.99 9.86
C ASP A 77 14.36 -7.82 10.36
N LEU A 78 13.36 -7.83 9.46
CA LEU A 78 11.92 -7.60 9.73
C LEU A 78 11.59 -6.21 10.33
N VAL A 79 12.57 -5.34 10.51
CA VAL A 79 12.43 -4.00 11.12
C VAL A 79 12.64 -2.91 10.08
N ASN A 80 13.70 -3.03 9.30
CA ASN A 80 14.08 -2.08 8.26
C ASN A 80 13.57 -2.59 6.91
N TRP A 81 12.59 -1.90 6.35
CA TRP A 81 11.89 -2.29 5.12
C TRP A 81 12.07 -1.24 4.03
N GLU A 82 12.24 -1.68 2.80
CA GLU A 82 12.22 -0.83 1.61
C GLU A 82 11.25 -1.39 0.57
N ILE A 83 10.65 -0.53 -0.26
CA ILE A 83 9.83 -0.97 -1.39
C ILE A 83 10.77 -1.32 -2.54
N VAL A 84 10.69 -2.56 -3.02
CA VAL A 84 11.54 -3.04 -4.14
C VAL A 84 10.77 -3.23 -5.44
N GLY A 85 9.43 -3.18 -5.41
CA GLY A 85 8.60 -3.34 -6.60
C GLY A 85 7.11 -3.42 -6.30
N HIS A 86 6.36 -3.76 -7.34
CA HIS A 86 4.93 -4.05 -7.28
C HIS A 86 4.63 -5.25 -8.19
N ALA A 87 3.87 -6.20 -7.67
CA ALA A 87 3.55 -7.41 -8.42
C ALA A 87 2.39 -7.24 -9.41
N LEU A 88 1.64 -6.13 -9.33
CA LEU A 88 0.47 -5.90 -10.17
C LEU A 88 0.56 -4.54 -10.87
N LYS A 89 0.81 -4.56 -12.20
CA LYS A 89 0.90 -3.35 -13.03
C LYS A 89 -0.46 -2.78 -13.39
N GLU A 90 -1.46 -3.66 -13.55
CA GLU A 90 -2.87 -3.28 -13.81
C GLU A 90 -3.82 -4.31 -13.22
N GLN A 91 -5.06 -3.90 -12.93
CA GLN A 91 -6.13 -4.78 -12.51
C GLN A 91 -7.07 -5.13 -13.67
N LEU A 92 -7.60 -6.35 -13.62
CA LEU A 92 -8.53 -6.87 -14.61
C LEU A 92 -9.93 -7.08 -14.01
N PRO A 93 -11.02 -6.87 -14.79
CA PRO A 93 -11.00 -6.42 -16.18
C PRO A 93 -10.75 -4.90 -16.30
N ARG A 94 -10.07 -4.49 -17.37
CA ARG A 94 -9.60 -3.12 -17.55
C ARG A 94 -10.74 -2.10 -17.67
N GLU A 95 -11.85 -2.50 -18.26
CA GLU A 95 -13.07 -1.67 -18.39
C GLU A 95 -13.71 -1.33 -17.04
N VAL A 96 -13.46 -2.11 -16.00
CA VAL A 96 -13.94 -1.82 -14.63
C VAL A 96 -12.92 -0.97 -13.88
N PHE A 97 -11.65 -1.39 -13.91
CA PHE A 97 -10.60 -0.74 -13.13
C PHE A 97 -9.92 0.43 -13.85
N GLY A 98 -10.38 0.80 -15.04
CA GLY A 98 -10.04 2.07 -15.70
C GLY A 98 -10.67 3.29 -15.03
N SER A 99 -11.59 3.07 -14.08
CA SER A 99 -12.15 4.09 -13.19
C SER A 99 -11.99 3.68 -11.73
N PRO A 100 -12.04 4.63 -10.76
CA PRO A 100 -11.89 4.32 -9.34
C PRO A 100 -12.92 3.29 -8.85
N GLN A 101 -12.43 2.22 -8.22
CA GLN A 101 -13.24 1.14 -7.63
C GLN A 101 -12.97 1.04 -6.13
N HIS A 102 -13.06 2.15 -5.42
CA HIS A 102 -12.69 2.28 -4.01
C HIS A 102 -13.13 1.10 -3.14
N GLY A 103 -12.16 0.47 -2.47
CA GLY A 103 -12.39 -0.67 -1.58
C GLY A 103 -12.70 -2.00 -2.29
N LYS A 104 -12.50 -2.09 -3.62
CA LYS A 104 -12.59 -3.34 -4.39
C LYS A 104 -11.21 -3.74 -4.92
N GLY A 105 -11.11 -4.87 -5.60
CA GLY A 105 -9.87 -5.38 -6.21
C GLY A 105 -9.06 -6.26 -5.25
N VAL A 106 -7.82 -5.89 -4.96
CA VAL A 106 -6.87 -6.70 -4.17
C VAL A 106 -7.16 -6.63 -2.68
N TRP A 107 -7.70 -7.72 -2.12
CA TRP A 107 -7.91 -7.88 -0.68
C TRP A 107 -6.96 -8.93 -0.12
N ALA A 108 -6.34 -8.63 1.02
CA ALA A 108 -5.57 -9.52 1.89
C ALA A 108 -4.74 -10.59 1.17
N PRO A 109 -3.70 -10.20 0.44
CA PRO A 109 -2.87 -11.13 -0.31
C PRO A 109 -2.08 -12.06 0.60
N ALA A 110 -1.64 -13.19 0.04
CA ALA A 110 -0.66 -14.08 0.66
C ALA A 110 0.51 -14.29 -0.28
N ILE A 111 1.74 -14.08 0.23
CA ILE A 111 2.98 -14.33 -0.48
C ILE A 111 3.60 -15.66 -0.01
N ARG A 112 3.99 -16.52 -0.94
CA ARG A 112 4.66 -17.79 -0.68
C ARG A 112 5.82 -17.98 -1.66
N PHE A 113 6.81 -18.76 -1.22
CA PHE A 113 7.93 -19.18 -2.06
C PHE A 113 7.90 -20.70 -2.19
N HIS A 114 7.86 -21.20 -3.43
CA HIS A 114 7.80 -22.63 -3.74
C HIS A 114 8.57 -22.92 -5.01
N GLU A 115 9.45 -23.93 -4.98
CA GLU A 115 10.25 -24.42 -6.13
C GLU A 115 10.99 -23.30 -6.89
N GLY A 116 11.51 -22.29 -6.17
CA GLY A 116 12.30 -21.21 -6.76
C GLY A 116 11.48 -20.03 -7.30
N GLU A 117 10.17 -20.02 -7.13
CA GLU A 117 9.27 -18.95 -7.54
C GLU A 117 8.49 -18.38 -6.35
N PHE A 118 8.25 -17.08 -6.38
CA PHE A 118 7.31 -16.39 -5.51
C PHE A 118 5.91 -16.45 -6.11
N TYR A 119 4.93 -16.67 -5.27
CA TYR A 119 3.50 -16.67 -5.61
C TYR A 119 2.79 -15.66 -4.71
N ILE A 120 1.95 -14.80 -5.29
CA ILE A 120 1.04 -13.95 -4.52
C ILE A 120 -0.38 -14.26 -4.94
N TYR A 121 -1.17 -14.77 -3.97
CA TYR A 121 -2.60 -15.00 -4.12
C TYR A 121 -3.37 -13.87 -3.46
N TRP A 122 -4.48 -13.46 -4.06
CA TRP A 122 -5.43 -12.54 -3.41
C TRP A 122 -6.86 -12.89 -3.77
N GLY A 123 -7.80 -12.45 -2.91
CA GLY A 123 -9.23 -12.47 -3.20
C GLY A 123 -9.67 -11.12 -3.77
N ASP A 124 -10.31 -11.13 -4.93
CA ASP A 124 -11.21 -10.06 -5.35
C ASP A 124 -12.62 -10.45 -4.91
N PRO A 125 -13.23 -9.72 -3.95
CA PRO A 125 -14.51 -10.15 -3.36
C PRO A 125 -15.68 -10.21 -4.35
N ASP A 126 -15.55 -9.56 -5.50
CA ASP A 126 -16.58 -9.52 -6.52
C ASP A 126 -16.33 -10.53 -7.66
N ARG A 127 -15.12 -11.11 -7.78
CA ARG A 127 -14.69 -11.95 -8.92
C ARG A 127 -14.11 -13.30 -8.55
N GLY A 128 -13.35 -13.40 -7.46
CA GLY A 128 -12.74 -14.65 -7.02
C GLY A 128 -11.27 -14.57 -6.66
N VAL A 129 -10.53 -15.65 -6.84
CA VAL A 129 -9.14 -15.78 -6.43
C VAL A 129 -8.21 -15.66 -7.63
N PHE A 130 -7.20 -14.83 -7.48
CA PHE A 130 -6.18 -14.60 -8.49
C PHE A 130 -4.79 -14.91 -7.94
N VAL A 131 -3.85 -15.19 -8.84
CA VAL A 131 -2.43 -15.41 -8.53
C VAL A 131 -1.54 -14.75 -9.58
N VAL A 132 -0.42 -14.20 -9.12
CA VAL A 132 0.74 -13.82 -9.94
C VAL A 132 1.98 -14.51 -9.38
N LYS A 133 3.00 -14.71 -10.22
CA LYS A 133 4.26 -15.32 -9.79
C LYS A 133 5.48 -14.66 -10.44
N ALA A 134 6.65 -14.79 -9.78
CA ALA A 134 7.93 -14.31 -10.25
C ALA A 134 9.08 -15.13 -9.66
N THR A 135 10.21 -15.18 -10.35
CA THR A 135 11.46 -15.74 -9.81
C THR A 135 12.25 -14.70 -9.01
N ASP A 136 12.11 -13.42 -9.36
CA ASP A 136 12.69 -12.28 -8.65
C ASP A 136 11.56 -11.36 -8.16
N PRO A 137 11.37 -11.18 -6.86
CA PRO A 137 10.28 -10.36 -6.33
C PRO A 137 10.42 -8.86 -6.65
N ALA A 138 11.63 -8.38 -6.96
CA ALA A 138 11.88 -7.02 -7.43
C ALA A 138 11.76 -6.88 -8.96
N GLY A 139 11.62 -8.01 -9.66
CA GLY A 139 11.58 -8.09 -11.12
C GLY A 139 10.16 -8.08 -11.69
N GLU A 140 10.03 -8.76 -12.84
CA GLU A 140 8.77 -8.87 -13.58
C GLU A 140 7.90 -10.01 -13.02
N TRP A 141 6.64 -9.70 -12.76
CA TRP A 141 5.62 -10.67 -12.36
C TRP A 141 4.75 -11.06 -13.56
N THR A 142 4.22 -12.28 -13.54
CA THR A 142 3.29 -12.77 -14.58
C THR A 142 2.00 -11.93 -14.58
N ALA A 143 1.27 -12.00 -15.69
CA ALA A 143 -0.12 -11.52 -15.70
C ALA A 143 -0.96 -12.31 -14.68
N PRO A 144 -2.01 -11.69 -14.08
CA PRO A 144 -2.90 -12.37 -13.15
C PRO A 144 -3.61 -13.58 -13.78
N VAL A 145 -3.58 -14.71 -13.07
CA VAL A 145 -4.34 -15.91 -13.44
C VAL A 145 -5.50 -16.07 -12.47
N CYS A 146 -6.72 -16.25 -12.97
CA CYS A 146 -7.89 -16.58 -12.16
C CYS A 146 -7.84 -18.05 -11.76
N VAL A 147 -7.58 -18.33 -10.49
CA VAL A 147 -7.50 -19.70 -9.91
C VAL A 147 -8.88 -20.25 -9.64
N LEU A 148 -9.81 -19.38 -9.25
CA LEU A 148 -11.16 -19.73 -8.84
C LEU A 148 -12.09 -18.54 -9.02
N GLU A 149 -13.08 -18.67 -9.88
CA GLU A 149 -14.16 -17.69 -9.99
C GLU A 149 -15.16 -17.83 -8.84
N GLY A 150 -15.68 -16.70 -8.37
CA GLY A 150 -16.72 -16.68 -7.34
C GLY A 150 -16.78 -15.38 -6.57
N LYS A 151 -17.95 -15.07 -6.00
CA LYS A 151 -18.17 -13.89 -5.16
C LYS A 151 -17.98 -14.23 -3.68
N GLY A 152 -17.42 -13.29 -2.93
CA GLY A 152 -17.29 -13.40 -1.48
C GLY A 152 -16.09 -14.21 -1.01
N ILE A 153 -15.26 -14.77 -1.91
CA ILE A 153 -14.05 -15.49 -1.57
C ILE A 153 -12.95 -14.47 -1.30
N ILE A 154 -12.44 -14.44 -0.07
CA ILE A 154 -11.45 -13.45 0.37
C ILE A 154 -10.31 -14.12 1.17
N ASP A 155 -9.23 -13.36 1.38
CA ASP A 155 -8.15 -13.69 2.31
C ASP A 155 -7.53 -15.06 2.04
N THR A 156 -7.14 -15.29 0.82
CA THR A 156 -6.69 -16.60 0.33
C THR A 156 -5.22 -16.86 0.66
N CYS A 157 -4.91 -18.11 1.05
CA CYS A 157 -3.52 -18.51 1.32
C CYS A 157 -3.27 -19.94 0.83
N PRO A 158 -2.29 -20.18 -0.05
CA PRO A 158 -1.93 -21.50 -0.50
C PRO A 158 -0.99 -22.20 0.48
N LEU A 159 -0.98 -23.53 0.42
CA LEU A 159 0.01 -24.41 1.04
C LEU A 159 0.34 -25.57 0.09
N TRP A 160 1.60 -25.69 -0.32
CA TRP A 160 2.14 -26.90 -0.92
C TRP A 160 2.56 -27.83 0.20
N ASP A 161 1.98 -29.02 0.23
CA ASP A 161 2.15 -29.99 1.29
C ASP A 161 3.17 -31.08 0.90
N ASP A 162 3.69 -31.81 1.90
CA ASP A 162 4.66 -32.89 1.73
C ASP A 162 4.07 -34.09 0.96
N ASP A 163 2.75 -34.16 0.80
CA ASP A 163 2.06 -35.18 -0.03
C ASP A 163 2.08 -34.85 -1.53
N GLY A 164 2.72 -33.73 -1.93
CA GLY A 164 2.81 -33.25 -3.31
C GLY A 164 1.56 -32.57 -3.81
N LYS A 165 0.62 -32.24 -2.93
CA LYS A 165 -0.60 -31.53 -3.25
C LYS A 165 -0.50 -30.06 -2.84
N CYS A 166 -1.29 -29.22 -3.51
CA CYS A 166 -1.49 -27.83 -3.15
C CYS A 166 -2.89 -27.62 -2.59
N TYR A 167 -3.00 -26.89 -1.49
CA TYR A 167 -4.26 -26.57 -0.83
C TYR A 167 -4.44 -25.06 -0.73
N LEU A 168 -5.67 -24.59 -0.83
CA LEU A 168 -6.03 -23.19 -0.67
C LEU A 168 -7.02 -23.04 0.49
N ILE A 169 -6.65 -22.24 1.49
CA ILE A 169 -7.58 -21.77 2.51
C ILE A 169 -8.14 -20.40 2.11
N ASN A 170 -9.38 -20.13 2.47
CA ASN A 170 -9.99 -18.82 2.32
C ASN A 170 -11.05 -18.53 3.40
N ALA A 171 -11.31 -17.22 3.61
CA ALA A 171 -12.45 -16.71 4.35
C ALA A 171 -13.57 -16.25 3.40
N TRP A 172 -14.68 -15.75 3.97
CA TRP A 172 -15.87 -15.34 3.22
C TRP A 172 -16.32 -13.93 3.64
N ALA A 173 -16.51 -13.06 2.67
CA ALA A 173 -17.02 -11.71 2.88
C ALA A 173 -18.54 -11.71 3.02
N GLY A 174 -19.06 -11.43 4.22
CA GLY A 174 -20.50 -11.39 4.48
C GLY A 174 -21.29 -10.46 3.57
N SER A 175 -20.66 -9.37 3.14
CA SER A 175 -21.28 -8.39 2.20
C SER A 175 -21.48 -8.92 0.77
N ARG A 176 -20.89 -10.06 0.40
CA ARG A 176 -21.00 -10.70 -0.92
C ARG A 176 -21.55 -12.11 -0.85
N ALA A 177 -21.09 -12.91 0.12
CA ALA A 177 -21.50 -14.30 0.31
C ALA A 177 -22.81 -14.45 1.14
N GLY A 178 -23.18 -13.41 1.92
CA GLY A 178 -24.30 -13.50 2.86
C GLY A 178 -23.97 -14.17 4.17
N PHE A 179 -22.75 -14.66 4.36
CA PHE A 179 -22.21 -15.22 5.62
C PHE A 179 -20.73 -14.87 5.76
N ASN A 180 -20.21 -14.94 6.98
CA ASN A 180 -18.81 -14.74 7.33
C ASN A 180 -18.39 -15.66 8.49
N SER A 181 -17.20 -15.45 9.05
CA SER A 181 -16.66 -16.19 10.20
C SER A 181 -16.39 -17.68 9.92
N VAL A 182 -16.39 -18.08 8.65
CA VAL A 182 -16.18 -19.47 8.20
C VAL A 182 -14.91 -19.53 7.37
N LEU A 183 -14.05 -20.52 7.69
CA LEU A 183 -12.86 -20.84 6.91
C LEU A 183 -13.08 -22.12 6.12
N THR A 184 -12.71 -22.09 4.85
CA THR A 184 -12.81 -23.25 3.97
C THR A 184 -11.46 -23.61 3.35
N ILE A 185 -11.18 -24.91 3.19
CA ILE A 185 -10.01 -25.42 2.45
C ILE A 185 -10.49 -26.23 1.26
N ARG A 186 -9.78 -26.09 0.14
CA ARG A 186 -9.93 -26.91 -1.08
C ARG A 186 -8.56 -27.29 -1.64
N GLU A 187 -8.54 -28.31 -2.48
CA GLU A 187 -7.36 -28.72 -3.25
C GLU A 187 -7.21 -27.86 -4.51
N LEU A 188 -5.98 -27.46 -4.82
CA LEU A 188 -5.58 -26.87 -6.09
C LEU A 188 -4.83 -27.91 -6.94
N SER A 189 -4.68 -27.61 -8.24
CA SER A 189 -3.70 -28.30 -9.08
C SER A 189 -2.29 -28.19 -8.47
N PRO A 190 -1.39 -29.15 -8.68
CA PRO A 190 -0.05 -29.13 -8.05
C PRO A 190 0.75 -27.85 -8.32
N ASP A 191 0.56 -27.22 -9.48
CA ASP A 191 1.16 -25.94 -9.86
C ASP A 191 0.51 -24.71 -9.16
N GLY A 192 -0.57 -24.93 -8.38
CA GLY A 192 -1.30 -23.89 -7.67
C GLY A 192 -2.21 -22.99 -8.54
N LEU A 193 -2.28 -23.22 -9.85
CA LEU A 193 -2.92 -22.27 -10.76
C LEU A 193 -4.42 -22.51 -11.00
N ARG A 194 -5.00 -23.58 -10.45
CA ARG A 194 -6.41 -23.92 -10.67
C ARG A 194 -7.02 -24.67 -9.49
N ALA A 195 -8.21 -24.29 -9.06
CA ALA A 195 -8.99 -25.05 -8.09
C ALA A 195 -9.52 -26.36 -8.72
N ILE A 196 -9.29 -27.50 -8.04
CA ILE A 196 -9.71 -28.83 -8.54
C ILE A 196 -10.65 -29.57 -7.58
N GLY A 197 -10.66 -29.20 -6.30
CA GLY A 197 -11.49 -29.84 -5.28
C GLY A 197 -12.66 -28.96 -4.83
N SER A 198 -13.67 -29.61 -4.23
CA SER A 198 -14.77 -28.92 -3.54
C SER A 198 -14.29 -28.34 -2.22
N PRO A 199 -14.80 -27.18 -1.78
CA PRO A 199 -14.44 -26.60 -0.50
C PRO A 199 -15.01 -27.44 0.65
N ARG A 200 -14.25 -27.51 1.76
CA ARG A 200 -14.73 -28.04 3.04
C ARG A 200 -14.60 -26.97 4.11
N ILE A 201 -15.62 -26.80 4.91
CA ILE A 201 -15.54 -25.97 6.13
C ILE A 201 -14.59 -26.67 7.10
N VAL A 202 -13.54 -25.99 7.50
CA VAL A 202 -12.53 -26.47 8.45
C VAL A 202 -12.65 -25.80 9.81
N TYR A 203 -13.23 -24.60 9.83
CA TYR A 203 -13.50 -23.85 11.06
C TYR A 203 -14.73 -22.96 10.87
N ASP A 204 -15.59 -22.93 11.90
CA ASP A 204 -16.73 -22.01 12.03
C ASP A 204 -16.61 -21.24 13.36
N GLY A 205 -16.28 -19.96 13.25
CA GLY A 205 -16.11 -19.05 14.38
C GLY A 205 -17.39 -18.31 14.77
N GLY A 206 -18.50 -18.53 14.07
CA GLY A 206 -19.70 -17.72 14.17
C GLY A 206 -20.26 -17.52 15.60
N GLN A 207 -20.08 -18.48 16.48
CA GLN A 207 -20.56 -18.38 17.88
C GLN A 207 -19.52 -17.81 18.85
N THR A 208 -18.23 -18.15 18.68
CA THR A 208 -17.18 -17.86 19.67
C THR A 208 -16.13 -16.88 19.19
N ASN A 209 -15.85 -16.88 17.91
CA ASN A 209 -14.81 -16.10 17.26
C ASN A 209 -15.39 -15.41 16.01
N HIS A 210 -16.45 -14.61 16.22
CA HIS A 210 -17.12 -13.88 15.12
C HIS A 210 -16.13 -13.04 14.32
N THR A 211 -16.43 -12.83 13.05
CA THR A 211 -15.54 -12.15 12.10
C THR A 211 -14.17 -12.85 12.02
N THR A 212 -14.16 -14.21 12.04
CA THR A 212 -12.95 -14.96 11.69
C THR A 212 -12.68 -14.81 10.20
N GLU A 213 -11.52 -14.27 9.86
CA GLU A 213 -11.09 -13.96 8.50
C GLU A 213 -9.55 -14.03 8.40
N GLY A 214 -8.92 -13.59 7.32
CA GLY A 214 -7.47 -13.45 7.19
C GLY A 214 -6.63 -14.72 7.42
N PRO A 215 -7.06 -15.94 7.04
CA PRO A 215 -6.32 -17.14 7.41
C PRO A 215 -4.99 -17.23 6.67
N LYS A 216 -3.93 -17.59 7.39
CA LYS A 216 -2.63 -17.97 6.86
C LYS A 216 -2.33 -19.41 7.26
N LEU A 217 -2.11 -20.27 6.26
CA LEU A 217 -1.95 -21.72 6.42
C LEU A 217 -0.47 -22.10 6.39
N TYR A 218 -0.06 -22.90 7.40
CA TYR A 218 1.31 -23.39 7.56
C TYR A 218 1.32 -24.85 7.99
N LYS A 219 2.47 -25.50 7.85
CA LYS A 219 2.75 -26.85 8.40
C LYS A 219 4.01 -26.80 9.25
N ARG A 220 3.93 -27.38 10.48
CA ARG A 220 5.07 -27.49 11.40
C ARG A 220 4.91 -28.71 12.32
N ASP A 221 5.96 -29.50 12.46
CA ASP A 221 6.03 -30.65 13.38
C ASP A 221 4.85 -31.62 13.21
N GLY A 222 4.43 -31.87 11.96
CA GLY A 222 3.30 -32.72 11.60
C GLY A 222 1.93 -32.17 11.99
N TRP A 223 1.83 -30.89 12.32
CA TRP A 223 0.59 -30.14 12.51
C TRP A 223 0.36 -29.18 11.37
N TYR A 224 -0.90 -29.05 10.93
CA TYR A 224 -1.38 -27.93 10.14
C TYR A 224 -1.79 -26.80 11.09
N TRP A 225 -1.34 -25.61 10.79
CA TRP A 225 -1.59 -24.40 11.56
C TRP A 225 -2.31 -23.37 10.71
N ILE A 226 -3.37 -22.77 11.25
CA ILE A 226 -4.02 -21.62 10.67
C ILE A 226 -3.88 -20.47 11.67
N PHE A 227 -3.19 -19.40 11.25
CA PHE A 227 -3.21 -18.14 11.98
C PHE A 227 -4.26 -17.25 11.35
N CYS A 228 -5.24 -16.80 12.13
CA CYS A 228 -6.33 -15.95 11.63
C CYS A 228 -6.81 -15.01 12.74
N PRO A 229 -7.19 -13.76 12.42
CA PRO A 229 -7.84 -12.86 13.36
C PRO A 229 -9.32 -13.20 13.51
N ALA A 230 -9.91 -12.69 14.61
CA ALA A 230 -11.34 -12.65 14.85
C ALA A 230 -11.72 -11.35 15.56
N GLY A 231 -13.00 -11.03 15.69
CA GLY A 231 -13.49 -9.88 16.44
C GLY A 231 -13.47 -8.54 15.68
N GLY A 232 -12.92 -8.53 14.45
CA GLY A 232 -12.82 -7.35 13.60
C GLY A 232 -11.66 -6.42 13.95
N VAL A 233 -11.36 -5.48 13.04
CA VAL A 233 -10.11 -4.69 13.02
C VAL A 233 -9.90 -3.76 14.21
N GLN A 234 -10.95 -3.35 14.92
CA GLN A 234 -10.85 -2.39 16.04
C GLN A 234 -10.72 -3.04 17.41
N ARG A 235 -11.25 -4.26 17.60
CA ARG A 235 -11.32 -4.92 18.89
C ARG A 235 -10.95 -6.40 18.83
N GLY A 236 -10.46 -6.86 17.71
CA GLY A 236 -10.19 -8.27 17.46
C GLY A 236 -8.98 -8.81 18.22
N TRP A 237 -8.74 -10.08 17.98
CA TRP A 237 -7.65 -10.85 18.55
C TRP A 237 -7.10 -11.81 17.50
N GLN A 238 -5.89 -12.30 17.71
CA GLN A 238 -5.26 -13.29 16.85
C GLN A 238 -5.47 -14.70 17.41
N LEU A 239 -6.01 -15.57 16.57
CA LEU A 239 -6.13 -17.00 16.81
C LEU A 239 -4.96 -17.76 16.18
N ALA A 240 -4.57 -18.86 16.80
CA ALA A 240 -3.90 -19.99 16.17
C ALA A 240 -4.84 -21.19 16.23
N LEU A 241 -5.00 -21.91 15.12
CA LEU A 241 -5.75 -23.15 15.03
C LEU A 241 -4.80 -24.26 14.61
N ARG A 242 -4.96 -25.48 15.16
CA ARG A 242 -4.13 -26.62 14.76
C ARG A 242 -4.93 -27.90 14.52
N SER A 243 -4.45 -28.73 13.60
CA SER A 243 -4.99 -30.07 13.34
C SER A 243 -3.89 -31.01 12.84
N ARG A 244 -4.06 -32.32 13.03
CA ARG A 244 -3.23 -33.36 12.38
C ARG A 244 -3.67 -33.66 10.96
N SER A 245 -4.82 -33.19 10.54
CA SER A 245 -5.36 -33.34 9.19
C SER A 245 -5.61 -31.97 8.57
N ILE A 246 -5.26 -31.82 7.28
CA ILE A 246 -5.48 -30.56 6.53
C ILE A 246 -6.96 -30.11 6.54
N PHE A 247 -7.89 -31.05 6.57
CA PHE A 247 -9.33 -30.79 6.60
C PHE A 247 -9.93 -30.79 8.02
N GLY A 248 -9.09 -30.78 9.05
CA GLY A 248 -9.53 -30.72 10.46
C GLY A 248 -9.95 -32.07 11.07
N PRO A 249 -10.65 -32.04 12.24
CA PRO A 249 -11.07 -30.83 12.95
C PRO A 249 -9.91 -30.02 13.52
N TYR A 250 -10.06 -28.70 13.59
CA TYR A 250 -9.09 -27.77 14.15
C TYR A 250 -9.46 -27.36 15.58
N GLU A 251 -8.48 -27.40 16.48
CA GLU A 251 -8.56 -26.76 17.80
C GLU A 251 -8.17 -25.29 17.64
N ALA A 252 -8.84 -24.37 18.38
CA ALA A 252 -8.56 -22.93 18.34
C ALA A 252 -8.08 -22.41 19.70
N ARG A 253 -7.10 -21.47 19.67
CA ARG A 253 -6.63 -20.75 20.85
C ARG A 253 -6.34 -19.29 20.48
N THR A 254 -6.75 -18.35 21.35
CA THR A 254 -6.29 -16.96 21.25
C THR A 254 -4.83 -16.89 21.69
N VAL A 255 -3.95 -16.30 20.85
CA VAL A 255 -2.50 -16.27 21.06
C VAL A 255 -1.94 -14.86 21.15
N LEU A 256 -2.71 -13.84 20.72
CA LEU A 256 -2.38 -12.42 20.87
C LEU A 256 -3.67 -11.62 21.03
N PHE A 257 -3.71 -10.73 22.00
CA PHE A 257 -4.81 -9.81 22.26
C PHE A 257 -4.27 -8.45 22.68
N GLN A 258 -5.06 -7.39 22.58
CA GLN A 258 -4.66 -6.03 22.97
C GLN A 258 -4.03 -5.96 24.37
N GLY A 259 -4.61 -6.68 25.35
CA GLY A 259 -4.19 -6.63 26.74
C GLY A 259 -4.25 -5.22 27.33
N SER A 260 -3.20 -4.83 28.02
CA SER A 260 -3.05 -3.51 28.64
C SER A 260 -2.50 -2.43 27.71
N THR A 261 -2.23 -2.76 26.45
CA THR A 261 -1.56 -1.85 25.51
C THR A 261 -2.54 -0.94 24.77
N PRO A 262 -2.07 0.18 24.19
CA PRO A 262 -2.88 1.03 23.32
C PRO A 262 -3.05 0.45 21.90
N VAL A 263 -2.52 -0.75 21.61
CA VAL A 263 -2.58 -1.38 20.28
C VAL A 263 -3.92 -2.10 20.18
N ASN A 264 -4.92 -1.43 19.62
CA ASN A 264 -6.24 -1.99 19.42
C ASN A 264 -6.20 -3.15 18.40
N GLY A 265 -7.02 -4.16 18.65
CA GLY A 265 -7.32 -5.25 17.74
C GLY A 265 -6.14 -5.74 16.89
N PRO A 266 -5.11 -6.39 17.47
CA PRO A 266 -4.07 -7.00 16.65
C PRO A 266 -4.73 -7.93 15.65
N HIS A 267 -4.54 -7.66 14.36
CA HIS A 267 -5.37 -8.24 13.31
C HIS A 267 -4.51 -8.61 12.12
N GLN A 268 -4.82 -9.71 11.50
CA GLN A 268 -4.31 -10.21 10.23
C GLN A 268 -2.80 -9.99 10.01
N GLY A 269 -2.06 -11.08 9.85
CA GLY A 269 -0.62 -11.00 9.71
C GLY A 269 0.01 -12.34 9.35
N ALA A 270 1.32 -12.41 9.51
CA ALA A 270 2.13 -13.53 9.10
C ALA A 270 3.06 -14.02 10.20
N TRP A 271 3.15 -15.34 10.36
CA TRP A 271 4.24 -15.96 11.06
C TRP A 271 5.46 -16.08 10.14
N VAL A 272 6.62 -15.64 10.62
CA VAL A 272 7.90 -15.73 9.94
C VAL A 272 8.88 -16.49 10.82
N HIS A 273 9.40 -17.63 10.31
CA HIS A 273 10.52 -18.32 10.89
C HIS A 273 11.81 -17.85 10.22
N THR A 274 12.75 -17.32 11.00
CA THR A 274 13.98 -16.73 10.48
C THR A 274 15.07 -17.79 10.24
N ALA A 275 16.02 -17.49 9.38
CA ALA A 275 17.21 -18.32 9.16
C ALA A 275 18.05 -18.53 10.44
N PHE A 276 17.84 -17.70 11.46
CA PHE A 276 18.53 -17.78 12.77
C PHE A 276 17.74 -18.58 13.82
N GLY A 277 16.65 -19.23 13.42
CA GLY A 277 15.83 -20.09 14.29
C GLY A 277 14.91 -19.33 15.25
N GLU A 278 14.62 -18.07 14.98
CA GLU A 278 13.67 -17.28 15.74
C GLU A 278 12.30 -17.25 15.02
N ASP A 279 11.22 -17.20 15.80
CA ASP A 279 9.86 -17.05 15.32
C ASP A 279 9.33 -15.65 15.62
N TRP A 280 8.79 -15.00 14.59
CA TRP A 280 8.26 -13.64 14.66
C TRP A 280 6.88 -13.59 14.03
N PHE A 281 6.06 -12.62 14.45
CA PHE A 281 4.72 -12.42 13.93
C PHE A 281 4.50 -10.95 13.57
N LEU A 282 4.15 -10.71 12.32
CA LEU A 282 3.70 -9.42 11.82
C LEU A 282 2.19 -9.34 11.97
N HIS A 283 1.66 -8.19 12.38
CA HIS A 283 0.22 -7.92 12.38
C HIS A 283 -0.03 -6.44 12.16
N PHE A 284 -1.22 -6.07 11.73
CA PHE A 284 -1.53 -4.64 11.65
C PHE A 284 -2.30 -4.14 12.88
N ASN A 285 -2.32 -2.80 13.01
CA ASN A 285 -3.13 -2.02 13.92
C ASN A 285 -3.85 -0.93 13.13
N ASP A 286 -5.18 -0.84 13.22
CA ASP A 286 -5.97 0.20 12.54
C ASP A 286 -5.84 1.53 13.28
N ARG A 287 -5.35 2.55 12.58
CA ARG A 287 -5.18 3.93 13.06
C ARG A 287 -6.05 4.95 12.32
N GLY A 288 -7.23 4.53 11.88
CA GLY A 288 -8.23 5.39 11.24
C GLY A 288 -7.68 6.05 9.98
N ALA A 289 -7.59 7.38 9.97
CA ALA A 289 -7.11 8.13 8.80
C ALA A 289 -5.68 7.77 8.36
N TYR A 290 -4.84 7.29 9.27
CA TYR A 290 -3.48 6.86 8.95
C TYR A 290 -3.39 5.44 8.39
N GLY A 291 -4.52 4.73 8.34
CA GLY A 291 -4.62 3.38 7.82
C GLY A 291 -4.13 2.30 8.78
N ARG A 292 -3.77 1.15 8.24
CA ARG A 292 -3.39 -0.05 8.96
C ARG A 292 -1.87 -0.21 8.97
N VAL A 293 -1.26 0.21 10.07
CA VAL A 293 0.19 0.19 10.27
C VAL A 293 0.67 -1.17 10.79
N VAL A 294 1.88 -1.59 10.43
CA VAL A 294 2.36 -2.96 10.71
C VAL A 294 3.26 -2.99 11.95
N PHE A 295 2.94 -3.92 12.84
CA PHE A 295 3.68 -4.24 14.06
C PHE A 295 4.44 -5.54 13.91
N LEU A 296 5.58 -5.66 14.57
CA LEU A 296 6.36 -6.88 14.69
C LEU A 296 6.34 -7.35 16.15
N GLN A 297 6.07 -8.64 16.38
CA GLN A 297 6.07 -9.25 17.70
C GLN A 297 6.97 -10.49 17.72
N PRO A 298 7.70 -10.75 18.83
CA PRO A 298 8.32 -12.05 19.02
C PRO A 298 7.22 -13.11 19.19
N MET A 299 7.46 -14.32 18.70
CA MET A 299 6.59 -15.48 18.89
C MET A 299 7.38 -16.61 19.51
N GLU A 300 6.81 -17.29 20.50
CA GLU A 300 7.47 -18.38 21.22
C GLU A 300 6.53 -19.61 21.25
N TRP A 301 7.04 -20.75 20.84
CA TRP A 301 6.35 -22.04 20.97
C TRP A 301 6.54 -22.57 22.38
N LYS A 302 5.43 -22.81 23.10
CA LYS A 302 5.44 -23.28 24.48
C LYS A 302 5.52 -24.81 24.57
N GLY A 303 5.79 -25.33 25.75
CA GLY A 303 5.94 -26.77 25.98
C GLY A 303 4.71 -27.62 25.67
N ASP A 304 3.50 -27.01 25.58
CA ASP A 304 2.27 -27.66 25.14
C ASP A 304 2.10 -27.65 23.59
N GLY A 305 3.12 -27.14 22.88
CA GLY A 305 3.17 -27.05 21.44
C GLY A 305 2.35 -25.91 20.83
N TRP A 306 1.80 -24.99 21.62
CA TRP A 306 1.10 -23.80 21.12
C TRP A 306 2.01 -22.56 21.09
N PRO A 307 1.80 -21.64 20.13
CA PRO A 307 2.51 -20.37 20.12
C PRO A 307 1.88 -19.38 21.10
N VAL A 308 2.72 -18.47 21.61
CA VAL A 308 2.31 -17.22 22.27
C VAL A 308 3.02 -16.09 21.55
N ILE A 309 2.26 -15.06 21.17
CA ILE A 309 2.76 -13.92 20.39
C ILE A 309 2.84 -12.70 21.30
N GLY A 310 3.98 -11.97 21.25
CA GLY A 310 4.17 -10.78 22.06
C GLY A 310 4.57 -11.08 23.51
N LYS A 311 4.19 -10.18 24.42
CA LYS A 311 4.52 -10.24 25.84
C LYS A 311 3.48 -11.07 26.60
N ALA A 312 3.93 -12.08 27.32
CA ALA A 312 3.08 -12.90 28.16
C ALA A 312 3.75 -13.13 29.53
N GLY A 313 2.95 -13.21 30.58
CA GLY A 313 3.37 -13.62 31.91
C GLY A 313 3.66 -15.12 32.01
N LYS A 314 4.23 -15.55 33.13
CA LYS A 314 4.51 -16.96 33.37
C LYS A 314 3.19 -17.77 33.45
N GLY A 315 3.04 -18.73 32.56
CA GLY A 315 1.85 -19.60 32.47
C GLY A 315 0.71 -19.01 31.65
N GLU A 316 0.82 -17.81 31.13
CA GLU A 316 -0.15 -17.23 30.22
C GLU A 316 -0.05 -17.88 28.83
N THR A 317 -1.18 -18.08 28.19
CA THR A 317 -1.32 -18.72 26.88
C THR A 317 -1.62 -17.74 25.75
N CYS A 318 -1.78 -16.45 26.09
CA CYS A 318 -2.06 -15.34 25.19
C CYS A 318 -1.13 -14.18 25.53
N GLY A 319 -0.52 -13.57 24.52
CA GLY A 319 0.33 -12.40 24.72
C GLY A 319 -0.39 -11.08 24.44
N GLU A 320 0.29 -9.97 24.76
CA GLU A 320 -0.07 -8.60 24.38
C GLU A 320 1.06 -7.98 23.54
N PRO A 321 0.78 -6.98 22.66
CA PRO A 321 1.80 -6.39 21.79
C PRO A 321 2.91 -5.66 22.56
N TYR A 322 4.16 -5.91 22.18
CA TYR A 322 5.27 -5.03 22.54
C TYR A 322 5.24 -3.74 21.73
N LEU A 323 5.43 -2.60 22.38
CA LEU A 323 5.66 -1.30 21.70
C LEU A 323 7.12 -1.09 21.36
N LYS A 324 8.02 -1.72 22.11
CA LYS A 324 9.47 -1.70 21.90
C LYS A 324 10.05 -3.05 22.30
N PHE A 325 10.93 -3.60 21.47
CA PHE A 325 11.59 -4.88 21.75
C PHE A 325 13.00 -4.93 21.14
N ARG A 326 13.79 -5.99 21.43
CA ARG A 326 15.04 -6.27 20.72
C ARG A 326 14.76 -6.60 19.27
N LYS A 327 15.66 -6.26 18.38
CA LYS A 327 15.56 -6.66 16.96
C LYS A 327 15.71 -8.17 16.80
N PRO A 328 15.11 -8.76 15.73
CA PRO A 328 15.45 -10.10 15.28
C PRO A 328 16.97 -10.23 15.07
N GLN A 329 17.49 -11.44 15.26
CA GLN A 329 18.87 -11.73 14.89
C GLN A 329 19.00 -11.64 13.37
N SER A 330 20.03 -10.92 12.90
CA SER A 330 20.37 -10.78 11.48
C SER A 330 21.89 -10.69 11.31
N ALA A 331 22.40 -11.10 10.16
CA ALA A 331 23.83 -11.00 9.86
C ALA A 331 24.28 -9.53 9.71
N SER A 332 23.55 -8.76 8.94
CA SER A 332 23.71 -7.31 8.76
C SER A 332 22.48 -6.75 8.08
N ALA A 333 21.92 -5.68 8.65
CA ALA A 333 20.83 -4.94 8.02
C ALA A 333 21.15 -3.45 8.02
N ALA A 334 21.05 -2.82 6.87
CA ALA A 334 21.11 -1.37 6.77
C ALA A 334 19.82 -0.75 7.31
N VAL A 335 19.91 0.45 7.85
CA VAL A 335 18.74 1.21 8.24
C VAL A 335 18.13 1.83 6.98
N VAL A 336 17.01 1.27 6.53
CA VAL A 336 16.25 1.72 5.37
C VAL A 336 14.79 1.85 5.73
N ASN A 337 14.06 2.69 4.97
CA ASN A 337 12.63 2.90 5.13
C ASN A 337 11.96 3.03 3.76
N PRO A 338 10.66 2.73 3.62
CA PRO A 338 9.90 3.11 2.43
C PRO A 338 10.04 4.60 2.14
N ALA A 339 10.33 4.96 0.89
CA ALA A 339 10.47 6.35 0.51
C ALA A 339 9.15 7.10 0.67
N GLU A 340 9.22 8.34 1.13
CA GLU A 340 8.09 9.28 1.20
C GLU A 340 8.39 10.59 0.46
N SER A 341 9.65 10.88 0.14
CA SER A 341 10.07 12.02 -0.68
C SER A 341 10.48 11.55 -2.07
N ASP A 342 10.36 12.44 -3.07
CA ASP A 342 10.75 12.18 -4.44
C ASP A 342 11.27 13.46 -5.09
N GLU A 343 12.47 13.40 -5.67
CA GLU A 343 13.08 14.49 -6.42
C GLU A 343 12.71 14.44 -7.90
N PHE A 344 12.06 13.38 -8.37
CA PHE A 344 11.66 13.10 -9.76
C PHE A 344 12.79 13.17 -10.80
N ASP A 345 14.04 13.15 -10.38
CA ASP A 345 15.24 13.31 -11.22
C ASP A 345 15.77 11.99 -11.79
N GLY A 346 15.27 10.86 -11.31
CA GLY A 346 15.67 9.51 -11.72
C GLY A 346 15.08 9.03 -13.05
N GLY A 347 14.24 9.81 -13.73
CA GLY A 347 13.59 9.43 -14.99
C GLY A 347 12.50 8.35 -14.83
N THR A 348 12.21 7.92 -13.62
CA THR A 348 11.14 7.00 -13.25
C THR A 348 10.40 7.53 -12.04
N LEU A 349 9.13 7.15 -11.91
CA LEU A 349 8.34 7.47 -10.73
C LEU A 349 8.78 6.61 -9.54
N GLY A 350 8.92 7.19 -8.36
CA GLY A 350 9.25 6.47 -7.13
C GLY A 350 8.19 5.41 -6.80
N LEU A 351 8.61 4.30 -6.20
CA LEU A 351 7.75 3.14 -5.92
C LEU A 351 6.65 3.42 -4.86
N GLN A 352 6.72 4.53 -4.13
CA GLN A 352 5.69 4.95 -3.18
C GLN A 352 4.42 5.49 -3.86
N TRP A 353 4.48 5.86 -5.13
CA TRP A 353 3.38 6.49 -5.84
C TRP A 353 2.40 5.47 -6.44
N GLN A 354 1.11 5.79 -6.37
CA GLN A 354 0.03 4.98 -6.92
C GLN A 354 -1.07 5.88 -7.48
N TRP A 355 -1.70 5.42 -8.57
CA TRP A 355 -2.92 6.00 -9.12
C TRP A 355 -4.17 5.39 -8.46
N GLN A 356 -5.31 6.07 -8.51
CA GLN A 356 -6.59 5.55 -7.98
C GLN A 356 -7.28 4.52 -8.87
N ALA A 357 -6.84 4.38 -10.12
CA ALA A 357 -7.35 3.43 -11.12
C ALA A 357 -6.20 2.94 -12.00
N ASN A 358 -6.47 2.02 -12.93
CA ASN A 358 -5.50 1.64 -13.94
C ASN A 358 -4.99 2.89 -14.68
N CYS A 359 -3.68 3.04 -14.72
CA CYS A 359 -3.02 4.23 -15.27
C CYS A 359 -3.26 4.35 -16.78
N ASP A 360 -3.49 5.58 -17.22
CA ASP A 360 -3.37 5.99 -18.61
C ASP A 360 -2.08 6.83 -18.77
N GLU A 361 -1.27 6.52 -19.78
CA GLU A 361 -0.03 7.27 -20.08
C GLU A 361 -0.28 8.78 -20.28
N LEU A 362 -1.49 9.15 -20.70
CA LEU A 362 -1.90 10.54 -20.84
C LEU A 362 -2.10 11.30 -19.51
N TRP A 363 -2.06 10.61 -18.37
CA TRP A 363 -2.18 11.25 -17.06
C TRP A 363 -0.87 11.89 -16.62
N GLY A 364 0.25 11.25 -16.94
CA GLY A 364 1.54 11.83 -16.57
C GLY A 364 2.73 10.94 -16.91
N MET A 365 3.88 11.58 -17.02
CA MET A 365 5.15 10.90 -17.31
C MET A 365 6.34 11.71 -16.78
N PRO A 366 7.46 11.06 -16.43
CA PRO A 366 8.71 11.73 -16.11
C PRO A 366 9.24 12.50 -17.32
N THR A 367 9.89 13.63 -17.07
CA THR A 367 10.53 14.45 -18.11
C THR A 367 12.04 14.27 -18.09
N ALA A 368 12.69 14.48 -19.22
CA ALA A 368 14.16 14.52 -19.31
C ALA A 368 14.79 15.67 -18.49
N GLY A 369 13.98 16.64 -18.07
CA GLY A 369 14.39 17.76 -17.22
C GLY A 369 14.37 17.46 -15.72
N GLY A 370 14.05 16.22 -15.32
CA GLY A 370 14.00 15.84 -13.90
C GLY A 370 12.76 16.33 -13.16
N CYS A 371 11.58 16.25 -13.80
CA CYS A 371 10.30 16.55 -13.19
C CYS A 371 9.30 15.44 -13.51
N MET A 372 8.31 15.24 -12.66
CA MET A 372 7.11 14.48 -12.99
C MET A 372 6.07 15.41 -13.61
N ARG A 373 5.73 15.20 -14.88
CA ARG A 373 4.69 15.96 -15.57
C ARG A 373 3.34 15.27 -15.44
N LEU A 374 2.35 16.01 -14.95
CA LEU A 374 0.96 15.58 -14.81
C LEU A 374 0.07 16.44 -15.70
N TYR A 375 -0.51 15.85 -16.73
CA TYR A 375 -1.42 16.55 -17.63
C TYR A 375 -2.80 16.72 -16.99
N THR A 376 -3.49 17.83 -17.31
CA THR A 376 -4.88 17.99 -16.89
C THR A 376 -5.75 16.93 -17.57
N ALA A 377 -6.36 16.04 -16.78
CA ALA A 377 -7.27 15.03 -17.25
C ALA A 377 -8.71 15.55 -17.31
N ASP A 378 -9.51 14.95 -18.19
CA ASP A 378 -10.92 15.32 -18.33
C ASP A 378 -11.71 14.78 -17.12
N LEU A 379 -12.39 15.67 -16.40
CA LEU A 379 -13.36 15.27 -15.38
C LEU A 379 -14.52 14.51 -16.01
N PRO A 380 -15.13 13.52 -15.32
CA PRO A 380 -16.35 12.87 -15.77
C PRO A 380 -17.47 13.90 -16.08
N GLU A 381 -18.36 13.58 -17.04
CA GLU A 381 -19.48 14.46 -17.39
C GLU A 381 -20.45 14.68 -16.20
N ASP A 382 -20.62 13.66 -15.36
CA ASP A 382 -21.43 13.68 -14.14
C ASP A 382 -20.59 14.01 -12.89
N PHE A 383 -19.49 14.72 -13.05
CA PHE A 383 -18.56 15.04 -11.97
C PHE A 383 -19.24 15.67 -10.75
N ARG A 384 -19.01 15.07 -9.59
CA ARG A 384 -19.46 15.57 -8.29
C ARG A 384 -18.30 15.81 -7.34
N SER A 385 -17.29 14.95 -7.41
CA SER A 385 -16.13 15.00 -6.54
C SER A 385 -14.95 14.20 -7.11
N LEU A 386 -13.74 14.49 -6.65
CA LEU A 386 -12.52 13.77 -7.03
C LEU A 386 -12.50 12.30 -6.61
N TRP A 387 -13.53 11.83 -5.91
CA TRP A 387 -13.77 10.40 -5.70
C TRP A 387 -13.97 9.63 -7.02
N GLN A 388 -14.41 10.33 -8.06
CA GLN A 388 -14.61 9.80 -9.42
C GLN A 388 -13.36 9.89 -10.30
N ALA A 389 -12.29 10.61 -9.88
CA ALA A 389 -11.10 10.83 -10.69
C ALA A 389 -10.06 9.71 -10.50
N GLY A 390 -9.66 9.05 -11.58
CA GLY A 390 -8.65 7.97 -11.54
C GLY A 390 -7.20 8.47 -11.53
N ASN A 391 -6.97 9.65 -12.09
CA ASN A 391 -5.66 10.25 -12.34
C ASN A 391 -5.02 10.97 -11.14
N LEU A 392 -5.49 10.74 -9.92
CA LEU A 392 -4.82 11.25 -8.73
C LEU A 392 -3.55 10.42 -8.47
N LEU A 393 -2.39 11.09 -8.45
CA LEU A 393 -1.11 10.48 -8.12
C LEU A 393 -0.84 10.62 -6.64
N LEU A 394 -0.97 9.53 -5.90
CA LEU A 394 -1.06 9.55 -4.44
C LEU A 394 -0.04 8.60 -3.80
N GLN A 395 0.37 8.94 -2.57
CA GLN A 395 1.13 8.04 -1.69
C GLN A 395 0.50 7.96 -0.30
N LYS A 396 0.90 6.95 0.47
CA LYS A 396 0.47 6.70 1.85
C LYS A 396 0.99 7.79 2.79
N LEU A 397 0.29 8.05 3.90
CA LEU A 397 0.80 8.91 4.97
C LEU A 397 1.93 8.18 5.73
N PRO A 398 3.13 8.77 5.87
CA PRO A 398 4.29 8.07 6.44
C PRO A 398 4.34 8.11 7.96
N ALA A 399 3.62 9.05 8.59
CA ALA A 399 3.60 9.25 10.04
C ALA A 399 2.34 10.00 10.48
N GLN A 400 2.16 10.16 11.81
CA GLN A 400 1.06 10.95 12.38
C GLN A 400 1.34 12.45 12.32
N ASP A 401 2.62 12.84 12.36
CA ASP A 401 3.06 14.23 12.36
C ASP A 401 4.15 14.39 11.30
N PHE A 402 3.90 15.22 10.30
CA PHE A 402 4.85 15.51 9.22
C PHE A 402 4.46 16.77 8.45
N THR A 403 5.40 17.27 7.66
CA THR A 403 5.20 18.35 6.68
C THR A 403 5.54 17.82 5.29
N ALA A 404 4.61 17.89 4.34
CA ALA A 404 4.85 17.57 2.93
C ALA A 404 4.82 18.86 2.11
N THR A 405 5.86 19.12 1.31
CA THR A 405 5.97 20.30 0.44
C THR A 405 6.26 19.84 -0.97
N ALA A 406 5.57 20.40 -1.94
CA ALA A 406 5.81 20.22 -3.36
C ALA A 406 6.25 21.55 -3.99
N LYS A 407 7.25 21.51 -4.87
CA LYS A 407 7.59 22.61 -5.79
C LYS A 407 7.00 22.27 -7.15
N LEU A 408 6.13 23.14 -7.64
CA LEU A 408 5.32 22.94 -8.83
C LEU A 408 5.49 24.08 -9.80
N ARG A 409 5.47 23.76 -11.09
CA ARG A 409 5.20 24.69 -12.18
C ARG A 409 3.90 24.30 -12.86
N PHE A 410 2.85 25.08 -12.69
CA PHE A 410 1.60 24.90 -13.40
C PHE A 410 1.63 25.69 -14.70
N SER A 411 1.34 25.01 -15.81
CA SER A 411 1.34 25.57 -17.17
C SER A 411 -0.02 25.35 -17.82
N SER A 412 -0.62 26.41 -18.35
CA SER A 412 -1.94 26.31 -18.96
C SER A 412 -2.07 27.22 -20.17
N LYS A 413 -2.76 26.73 -21.20
CA LYS A 413 -3.12 27.47 -22.42
C LYS A 413 -4.58 27.91 -22.43
N GLU A 414 -5.41 27.33 -21.58
CA GLU A 414 -6.86 27.53 -21.57
C GLU A 414 -7.39 27.76 -20.18
N ASP A 415 -8.51 28.47 -20.08
CA ASP A 415 -9.18 28.69 -18.81
C ASP A 415 -9.73 27.40 -18.22
N ASP A 416 -9.96 27.41 -16.94
CA ASP A 416 -10.54 26.32 -16.13
C ASP A 416 -9.71 25.05 -16.02
N GLN A 417 -8.46 25.06 -16.50
CA GLN A 417 -7.48 24.03 -16.17
C GLN A 417 -6.91 24.31 -14.78
N TRP A 418 -6.76 23.27 -13.97
CA TRP A 418 -6.31 23.44 -12.60
C TRP A 418 -5.54 22.21 -12.10
N GLY A 419 -4.74 22.44 -11.06
CA GLY A 419 -4.02 21.37 -10.41
C GLY A 419 -3.31 21.84 -9.16
N GLY A 420 -2.78 20.89 -8.38
CA GLY A 420 -2.11 21.14 -7.13
C GLY A 420 -1.91 19.88 -6.29
N ILE A 421 -2.02 20.05 -4.96
CA ILE A 421 -1.85 18.96 -3.99
C ILE A 421 -3.17 18.62 -3.32
N ILE A 422 -3.31 17.35 -2.91
CA ILE A 422 -4.53 16.81 -2.31
C ILE A 422 -4.22 15.93 -1.10
N MET A 423 -5.07 16.02 -0.08
CA MET A 423 -5.22 15.06 1.00
C MET A 423 -6.53 14.29 0.76
N MET A 424 -6.43 13.03 0.31
CA MET A 424 -7.53 12.22 -0.22
C MET A 424 -7.97 11.15 0.76
N GLY A 425 -9.27 11.09 1.02
CA GLY A 425 -9.97 10.06 1.77
C GLY A 425 -11.47 10.12 1.45
N MET A 426 -12.32 9.48 2.26
CA MET A 426 -13.80 9.60 2.15
C MET A 426 -14.29 11.03 2.43
N ASN A 427 -13.52 11.85 3.11
CA ASN A 427 -13.50 13.31 2.98
C ASN A 427 -12.15 13.67 2.37
N TYR A 428 -12.11 14.70 1.54
CA TYR A 428 -10.84 15.19 1.02
C TYR A 428 -10.77 16.72 1.01
N SER A 429 -9.55 17.20 0.91
CA SER A 429 -9.27 18.60 0.69
C SER A 429 -8.05 18.77 -0.20
N ALA A 430 -8.10 19.73 -1.13
CA ALA A 430 -7.02 20.04 -2.05
C ALA A 430 -6.72 21.54 -2.06
N LEU A 431 -5.45 21.90 -2.24
CA LEU A 431 -5.00 23.25 -2.53
C LEU A 431 -4.50 23.28 -3.97
N THR A 432 -5.17 24.07 -4.82
CA THR A 432 -4.97 24.06 -6.27
C THR A 432 -4.81 25.46 -6.83
N VAL A 433 -4.26 25.56 -8.01
CA VAL A 433 -4.25 26.77 -8.83
C VAL A 433 -5.05 26.50 -10.10
N ARG A 434 -5.94 27.47 -10.47
CA ARG A 434 -6.80 27.40 -11.66
C ARG A 434 -6.56 28.62 -12.54
N ARG A 435 -6.36 28.43 -13.83
CA ARG A 435 -6.29 29.53 -14.79
C ARG A 435 -7.64 30.22 -14.96
N ARG A 436 -7.63 31.56 -14.93
CA ARG A 436 -8.75 32.43 -15.30
C ARG A 436 -8.22 33.66 -16.04
N GLY A 437 -8.40 33.70 -17.36
CA GLY A 437 -7.83 34.74 -18.19
C GLY A 437 -6.32 34.83 -18.03
N ASP A 438 -5.85 35.98 -17.58
CA ASP A 438 -4.43 36.29 -17.43
C ASP A 438 -3.85 36.02 -16.03
N VAL A 439 -4.62 35.42 -15.14
CA VAL A 439 -4.21 35.14 -13.75
C VAL A 439 -4.46 33.69 -13.36
N PHE A 440 -3.88 33.31 -12.23
CA PHE A 440 -4.21 32.06 -11.55
C PHE A 440 -4.97 32.34 -10.26
N LEU A 441 -6.07 31.62 -10.06
CA LEU A 441 -6.79 31.60 -8.79
C LEU A 441 -6.24 30.49 -7.91
N LEU A 442 -5.75 30.84 -6.73
CA LEU A 442 -5.47 29.88 -5.68
C LEU A 442 -6.79 29.46 -5.04
N GLN A 443 -7.10 28.18 -5.06
CA GLN A 443 -8.37 27.65 -4.60
C GLN A 443 -8.19 26.53 -3.59
N ARG A 444 -9.10 26.52 -2.62
CA ARG A 444 -9.35 25.38 -1.75
C ARG A 444 -10.53 24.58 -2.29
N LEU A 445 -10.35 23.29 -2.48
CA LEU A 445 -11.39 22.34 -2.86
C LEU A 445 -11.65 21.43 -1.66
N ASP A 446 -12.89 21.31 -1.22
CA ASP A 446 -13.28 20.48 -0.09
C ASP A 446 -14.47 19.59 -0.46
N CYS A 447 -14.47 18.34 -0.02
CA CYS A 447 -15.61 17.44 -0.13
C CYS A 447 -15.76 16.63 1.16
N LYS A 448 -16.98 16.61 1.71
CA LYS A 448 -17.37 15.76 2.82
C LYS A 448 -18.28 14.64 2.30
N GLY A 449 -18.02 13.39 2.76
CA GLY A 449 -18.81 12.24 2.36
C GLY A 449 -18.72 11.93 0.86
N ALA A 450 -17.53 12.01 0.28
CA ALA A 450 -17.31 11.72 -1.14
C ALA A 450 -17.73 10.26 -1.49
N ASP A 451 -17.56 9.33 -0.54
CA ASP A 451 -18.00 7.93 -0.62
C ASP A 451 -19.54 7.75 -0.62
N THR A 452 -20.27 8.75 -0.18
CA THR A 452 -21.75 8.76 -0.10
C THR A 452 -22.39 9.79 -1.03
N GLY A 453 -21.67 10.21 -2.07
CA GLY A 453 -22.15 11.14 -3.09
C GLY A 453 -22.05 12.62 -2.72
N GLY A 454 -21.17 12.96 -1.78
CA GLY A 454 -20.83 14.36 -1.47
C GLY A 454 -20.37 15.12 -2.71
N VAL A 455 -20.70 16.42 -2.73
CA VAL A 455 -20.34 17.33 -3.84
C VAL A 455 -19.17 18.20 -3.40
N GLN A 456 -18.19 18.36 -4.29
CA GLN A 456 -17.06 19.26 -4.10
C GLN A 456 -17.51 20.71 -4.00
N THR A 457 -16.93 21.43 -3.05
CA THR A 457 -17.04 22.87 -2.92
C THR A 457 -15.71 23.53 -3.25
N GLU A 458 -15.75 24.75 -3.80
CA GLU A 458 -14.58 25.50 -4.21
C GLU A 458 -14.58 26.89 -3.53
N THR A 459 -13.45 27.27 -2.96
CA THR A 459 -13.26 28.59 -2.33
C THR A 459 -12.00 29.23 -2.91
N THR A 460 -12.15 30.40 -3.53
CA THR A 460 -11.00 31.19 -4.00
C THR A 460 -10.37 31.94 -2.83
N LEU A 461 -9.09 31.72 -2.62
CA LEU A 461 -8.30 32.31 -1.52
C LEU A 461 -7.48 33.53 -1.96
N ALA A 462 -6.96 33.49 -3.19
CA ALA A 462 -6.11 34.57 -3.74
C ALA A 462 -6.12 34.56 -5.27
N SER A 463 -5.73 35.67 -5.86
CA SER A 463 -5.37 35.78 -7.27
C SER A 463 -3.87 36.00 -7.39
N LEU A 464 -3.21 35.17 -8.19
CA LEU A 464 -1.77 35.13 -8.37
C LEU A 464 -1.41 35.53 -9.81
N GLN A 465 -0.36 36.35 -9.95
CA GLN A 465 0.17 36.68 -11.28
C GLN A 465 1.03 35.53 -11.82
N PRO A 466 0.99 35.26 -13.12
CA PRO A 466 1.93 34.32 -13.75
C PRO A 466 3.38 34.73 -13.48
N THR A 467 4.25 33.75 -13.28
CA THR A 467 5.70 33.97 -13.18
C THR A 467 6.34 34.13 -14.56
N GLU A 468 5.71 33.52 -15.58
CA GLU A 468 6.20 33.56 -16.96
C GLU A 468 5.03 33.46 -17.95
N ARG A 469 5.25 34.00 -19.17
CA ARG A 469 4.33 33.90 -20.32
C ARG A 469 5.11 33.51 -21.57
N ASP A 470 4.60 32.55 -22.31
CA ASP A 470 5.18 32.22 -23.62
C ASP A 470 5.07 33.41 -24.57
N THR A 471 6.13 33.62 -25.34
CA THR A 471 6.17 34.64 -26.40
C THR A 471 5.71 34.12 -27.76
N ILE A 472 5.26 32.84 -27.84
CA ILE A 472 4.86 32.19 -29.08
C ILE A 472 3.52 32.72 -29.56
N PRO A 473 3.38 33.17 -30.85
CA PRO A 473 2.23 33.99 -31.28
C PRO A 473 0.86 33.28 -31.31
N TYR A 474 0.78 31.95 -31.37
CA TYR A 474 -0.46 31.26 -31.72
C TYR A 474 -1.12 30.44 -30.60
N SER A 475 -0.57 30.36 -29.43
CA SER A 475 -1.18 29.78 -28.21
C SER A 475 -0.25 29.96 -27.01
N PRO A 476 -0.15 31.15 -26.45
CA PRO A 476 0.76 31.40 -25.34
C PRO A 476 0.25 30.67 -24.09
N ALA A 477 1.06 29.75 -23.55
CA ALA A 477 0.84 29.29 -22.19
C ALA A 477 1.23 30.40 -21.19
N ILE A 478 0.53 30.43 -20.07
CA ILE A 478 0.97 31.15 -18.89
C ILE A 478 1.42 30.14 -17.84
N HIS A 479 2.44 30.48 -17.09
CA HIS A 479 3.08 29.60 -16.12
C HIS A 479 3.08 30.23 -14.74
N LEU A 480 2.95 29.38 -13.73
CA LEU A 480 3.05 29.78 -12.32
C LEU A 480 3.97 28.82 -11.59
N ASP A 481 5.11 29.31 -11.11
CA ASP A 481 5.95 28.62 -10.16
C ASP A 481 5.40 28.83 -8.76
N ILE A 482 5.15 27.74 -8.03
CA ILE A 482 4.52 27.79 -6.71
C ILE A 482 5.00 26.63 -5.84
N TYR A 483 5.06 26.89 -4.53
CA TYR A 483 5.28 25.88 -3.51
C TYR A 483 3.98 25.67 -2.74
N LEU A 484 3.50 24.43 -2.72
CA LEU A 484 2.32 24.04 -1.96
C LEU A 484 2.73 23.09 -0.85
N ARG A 485 2.13 23.28 0.34
CA ARG A 485 2.51 22.54 1.55
C ARG A 485 1.29 22.04 2.31
N MET A 486 1.41 20.82 2.82
CA MET A 486 0.52 20.22 3.81
C MET A 486 1.31 20.02 5.10
N LYS A 487 0.74 20.43 6.24
CA LYS A 487 1.24 20.09 7.57
C LYS A 487 0.20 19.23 8.26
N VAL A 488 0.57 18.00 8.56
CA VAL A 488 -0.29 17.01 9.23
C VAL A 488 0.14 16.87 10.67
N SER A 489 -0.81 16.97 11.58
CA SER A 489 -0.60 16.71 13.01
C SER A 489 -1.93 16.42 13.70
N GLY A 490 -1.93 15.43 14.62
CA GLY A 490 -3.10 15.11 15.44
C GLY A 490 -4.38 14.80 14.65
N GLY A 491 -4.29 14.18 13.47
CA GLY A 491 -5.45 13.87 12.61
C GLY A 491 -5.98 15.07 11.82
N THR A 492 -5.23 16.17 11.76
CA THR A 492 -5.59 17.41 11.07
C THR A 492 -4.54 17.76 10.02
N CYS A 493 -4.97 18.22 8.85
CA CYS A 493 -4.12 18.77 7.80
C CYS A 493 -4.37 20.28 7.65
N ARG A 494 -3.30 21.07 7.64
CA ARG A 494 -3.30 22.49 7.27
C ARG A 494 -2.54 22.69 5.98
N PHE A 495 -3.05 23.58 5.12
CA PHE A 495 -2.44 23.89 3.83
C PHE A 495 -1.76 25.25 3.86
N PHE A 496 -0.68 25.35 3.10
CA PHE A 496 0.07 26.59 2.94
C PHE A 496 0.56 26.71 1.49
N TYR A 497 0.79 27.94 1.05
CA TYR A 497 1.42 28.24 -0.25
C TYR A 497 2.53 29.28 -0.12
N SER A 498 3.45 29.25 -1.07
CA SER A 498 4.51 30.25 -1.21
C SER A 498 4.86 30.44 -2.68
N THR A 499 5.20 31.66 -3.08
CA THR A 499 5.71 31.99 -4.42
C THR A 499 7.24 32.13 -4.46
N ASP A 500 7.91 32.09 -3.30
CA ASP A 500 9.37 32.24 -3.18
C ASP A 500 10.05 31.03 -2.48
N GLY A 501 9.25 30.04 -2.02
CA GLY A 501 9.72 28.87 -1.30
C GLY A 501 10.22 29.13 0.13
N ARG A 502 10.15 30.36 0.61
CA ARG A 502 10.64 30.79 1.94
C ARG A 502 9.51 31.25 2.84
N HIS A 503 8.63 32.11 2.35
CA HIS A 503 7.54 32.70 3.11
C HIS A 503 6.23 31.98 2.79
N PHE A 504 5.82 31.08 3.67
CA PHE A 504 4.59 30.33 3.53
C PHE A 504 3.42 31.04 4.20
N ARG A 505 2.30 31.15 3.47
CA ARG A 505 1.03 31.70 3.95
C ARG A 505 0.03 30.57 4.11
N GLU A 506 -0.74 30.61 5.18
CA GLU A 506 -1.81 29.64 5.42
C GLU A 506 -2.92 29.77 4.36
N ALA A 507 -3.48 28.65 3.93
CA ALA A 507 -4.44 28.56 2.84
C ALA A 507 -5.73 27.87 3.30
N GLY A 508 -6.63 28.66 3.85
CA GLY A 508 -7.94 28.21 4.33
C GLY A 508 -7.90 27.61 5.74
N SER A 509 -8.98 26.95 6.14
CA SER A 509 -9.16 26.38 7.47
C SER A 509 -8.56 24.99 7.60
N ASP A 510 -8.45 24.51 8.83
CA ASP A 510 -8.04 23.16 9.19
C ASP A 510 -8.95 22.10 8.53
N PHE A 511 -8.35 21.02 8.06
CA PHE A 511 -9.04 19.87 7.50
C PHE A 511 -8.84 18.63 8.37
N THR A 512 -9.93 18.07 8.91
CA THR A 512 -9.88 16.83 9.67
C THR A 512 -9.76 15.65 8.71
N LEU A 513 -8.72 14.84 8.87
CA LEU A 513 -8.46 13.66 8.07
C LEU A 513 -9.56 12.61 8.25
N ARG A 514 -9.88 11.91 7.16
CA ARG A 514 -10.73 10.73 7.17
C ARG A 514 -10.09 9.68 6.24
N GLN A 515 -10.13 8.41 6.67
CA GLN A 515 -9.62 7.30 5.85
C GLN A 515 -10.34 7.20 4.49
N GLY A 516 -9.73 6.49 3.56
CA GLY A 516 -10.36 5.98 2.35
C GLY A 516 -11.23 4.74 2.64
N LYS A 517 -11.72 4.09 1.59
CA LYS A 517 -12.51 2.85 1.74
C LYS A 517 -11.58 1.68 1.98
N TRP A 518 -11.54 1.18 3.22
CA TRP A 518 -10.64 0.12 3.71
C TRP A 518 -9.14 0.47 3.74
N ILE A 519 -8.75 1.68 3.36
CA ILE A 519 -7.37 2.19 3.35
C ILE A 519 -7.27 3.47 4.18
N GLY A 520 -6.04 3.85 4.54
CA GLY A 520 -5.76 5.17 5.09
C GLY A 520 -6.05 6.30 4.10
N ALA A 521 -6.02 7.54 4.59
CA ALA A 521 -5.93 8.70 3.72
C ALA A 521 -4.60 8.67 2.95
N LYS A 522 -4.59 9.28 1.78
CA LYS A 522 -3.41 9.42 0.92
C LYS A 522 -3.17 10.89 0.60
N MET A 523 -1.92 11.23 0.28
CA MET A 523 -1.54 12.57 -0.13
C MET A 523 -0.85 12.53 -1.50
N GLY A 524 -0.92 13.62 -2.26
CA GLY A 524 -0.24 13.71 -3.54
C GLY A 524 -0.77 14.80 -4.43
N PHE A 525 -0.90 14.50 -5.72
CA PHE A 525 -1.19 15.47 -6.77
C PHE A 525 -2.54 15.24 -7.42
N VAL A 526 -3.09 16.33 -7.94
CA VAL A 526 -4.30 16.39 -8.78
C VAL A 526 -4.06 17.36 -9.93
N SER A 527 -4.51 17.00 -11.15
CA SER A 527 -4.40 17.84 -12.34
C SER A 527 -5.59 17.57 -13.27
N GLU A 528 -6.51 18.55 -13.40
CA GLU A 528 -7.82 18.36 -14.00
C GLU A 528 -8.23 19.50 -14.92
N ARG A 529 -9.18 19.20 -15.82
CA ARG A 529 -9.91 20.18 -16.61
C ARG A 529 -11.37 19.78 -16.79
N PRO A 530 -12.28 20.71 -17.08
CA PRO A 530 -13.68 20.37 -17.36
C PRO A 530 -13.81 19.39 -18.52
N SER A 531 -14.77 18.47 -18.45
CA SER A 531 -15.11 17.52 -19.54
C SER A 531 -15.50 18.22 -20.84
N SER A 532 -16.00 19.46 -20.77
CA SER A 532 -16.36 20.28 -21.94
C SER A 532 -15.14 20.89 -22.68
N SER A 533 -13.93 20.81 -22.10
CA SER A 533 -12.71 21.36 -22.71
C SER A 533 -12.35 20.59 -23.97
N LYS A 534 -12.18 21.29 -25.10
CA LYS A 534 -11.83 20.68 -26.39
C LYS A 534 -10.41 21.00 -26.88
N GLY A 535 -9.73 21.88 -26.16
CA GLY A 535 -8.43 22.40 -26.53
C GLY A 535 -7.26 21.63 -25.91
N ASN A 536 -6.10 22.29 -25.86
CA ASN A 536 -4.87 21.70 -25.33
C ASN A 536 -4.96 21.47 -23.83
N ARG A 537 -4.36 20.38 -23.37
CA ARG A 537 -4.19 20.12 -21.94
C ARG A 537 -3.15 21.07 -21.33
N GLY A 538 -3.43 21.57 -20.13
CA GLY A 538 -2.44 22.12 -19.24
C GLY A 538 -1.69 21.00 -18.53
N TRP A 539 -0.70 21.37 -17.70
CA TRP A 539 0.06 20.39 -16.94
C TRP A 539 0.68 21.00 -15.69
N ILE A 540 0.99 20.14 -14.74
CA ILE A 540 1.89 20.42 -13.64
C ILE A 540 3.22 19.75 -13.93
N ASP A 541 4.33 20.46 -13.79
CA ASP A 541 5.66 19.87 -13.62
C ASP A 541 5.97 19.90 -12.11
N ALA A 542 5.96 18.74 -11.48
CA ALA A 542 6.40 18.57 -10.10
C ALA A 542 7.92 18.37 -10.11
N ASP A 543 8.65 19.37 -9.60
CA ASP A 543 10.11 19.36 -9.51
C ASP A 543 10.56 18.42 -8.37
N TRP A 544 9.89 18.48 -7.23
CA TRP A 544 10.07 17.58 -6.13
C TRP A 544 8.86 17.57 -5.18
N PHE A 545 8.78 16.47 -4.39
CA PHE A 545 7.87 16.32 -3.27
C PHE A 545 8.67 15.85 -2.06
N ARG A 546 8.76 16.67 -1.02
CA ARG A 546 9.59 16.41 0.16
C ARG A 546 8.75 16.33 1.41
N VAL A 547 8.98 15.27 2.19
CA VAL A 547 8.38 15.03 3.49
C VAL A 547 9.45 15.23 4.57
N THR A 548 9.15 16.07 5.55
CA THR A 548 10.04 16.42 6.66
C THR A 548 9.27 16.44 7.98
N ARG A 549 9.97 16.52 9.09
CA ARG A 549 9.37 16.69 10.44
C ARG A 549 8.66 18.02 10.61
#